data_d3de839d42bba28d2aa0ec440b007950
#
_entry.id   d3de839d42bba28d2aa0ec440b007950
#
_cell.length_a   1.000
_cell.length_b   1.000
_cell.length_c   1.000
_cell.angle_alpha   90.00
_cell.angle_beta   90.00
_cell.angle_gamma   90.00
#
_symmetry.space_group_name_H-M   'P 1'
#
loop_
_entity.id
_entity.type
_entity.pdbx_description
1 polymer ?
#
loop_
_entity_poly.entity_id
_entity_poly.type
_entity_poly.pdbx_seq_one_letter_code
_entity_poly.pdbx_strand_id
1 'polypeptide(L)'
;MEKEFIQICGIPAIIWGVTSSKAYLYVHGKGGDKEEAELFASIVCQRGWQVVSIDLPEHGERKLELNSFDPWHCTKELTSVLSYIKSRWTHIALYANSIGAYFCMLSFAQEKFANCLFVSPILDMQALIANIMRWANISEERLQKESLIPTQFGETLSWAYWTYVLEHPIVAWPSSTAILYASNDNLVSRDIIDKFVNKFNCRLTVMEQGEHWFHTPEQIKFLSQWISEQTSIKLLSKTKRSSN
;
A
#
# COMPACT_ATOMS: atom_id res chain seq x y z
N MET A 1 -13.08 2.72 -20.10
CA MET A 1 -12.52 3.64 -19.08
C MET A 1 -11.36 4.37 -19.72
N GLU A 2 -11.31 5.70 -19.55
CA GLU A 2 -10.21 6.51 -20.07
C GLU A 2 -8.91 6.18 -19.32
N LYS A 3 -7.79 6.21 -20.06
CA LYS A 3 -6.43 6.02 -19.53
C LYS A 3 -5.52 7.09 -20.13
N GLU A 4 -4.81 7.84 -19.29
CA GLU A 4 -3.80 8.81 -19.68
C GLU A 4 -2.46 8.37 -19.09
N PHE A 5 -1.50 8.05 -19.95
CA PHE A 5 -0.13 7.72 -19.55
C PHE A 5 0.68 8.99 -19.39
N ILE A 6 1.26 9.17 -18.22
CA ILE A 6 2.01 10.39 -17.86
C ILE A 6 3.30 10.05 -17.10
N GLN A 7 4.10 11.10 -16.88
CA GLN A 7 5.22 11.06 -15.94
C GLN A 7 4.94 12.03 -14.78
N ILE A 8 5.04 11.56 -13.56
CA ILE A 8 4.95 12.38 -12.35
C ILE A 8 6.32 12.46 -11.70
N CYS A 9 6.97 13.63 -11.79
CA CYS A 9 8.34 13.79 -11.29
C CYS A 9 9.34 12.76 -11.86
N GLY A 10 9.15 12.33 -13.12
CA GLY A 10 9.95 11.29 -13.77
C GLY A 10 9.49 9.86 -13.49
N ILE A 11 8.42 9.65 -12.72
CA ILE A 11 7.87 8.35 -12.38
C ILE A 11 6.74 8.01 -13.35
N PRO A 12 6.81 6.85 -14.05
CA PRO A 12 5.72 6.40 -14.91
C PRO A 12 4.41 6.23 -14.14
N ALA A 13 3.33 6.78 -14.68
CA ALA A 13 2.03 6.79 -14.04
C ALA A 13 0.88 6.67 -15.06
N ILE A 14 -0.28 6.25 -14.59
CA ILE A 14 -1.53 6.29 -15.34
C ILE A 14 -2.57 7.05 -14.53
N ILE A 15 -3.26 7.98 -15.20
CA ILE A 15 -4.50 8.56 -14.69
C ILE A 15 -5.66 7.84 -15.36
N TRP A 16 -6.50 7.20 -14.54
CA TRP A 16 -7.67 6.45 -14.97
C TRP A 16 -8.94 7.25 -14.73
N GLY A 17 -9.87 7.17 -15.68
CA GLY A 17 -11.20 7.76 -15.58
C GLY A 17 -11.30 9.20 -16.06
N VAL A 18 -12.51 9.66 -16.22
CA VAL A 18 -12.82 11.04 -16.66
C VAL A 18 -12.42 12.05 -15.60
N THR A 19 -12.14 13.28 -16.03
CA THR A 19 -11.74 14.38 -15.15
C THR A 19 -12.65 14.54 -13.94
N SER A 20 -12.04 14.60 -12.76
CA SER A 20 -12.72 14.72 -11.47
C SER A 20 -11.89 15.57 -10.50
N SER A 21 -12.54 16.13 -9.49
CA SER A 21 -11.86 16.77 -8.35
C SER A 21 -11.43 15.78 -7.27
N LYS A 22 -11.71 14.47 -7.46
CA LYS A 22 -11.44 13.39 -6.52
C LYS A 22 -10.51 12.37 -7.13
N ALA A 23 -9.44 11.99 -6.43
CA ALA A 23 -8.54 10.94 -6.89
C ALA A 23 -8.14 9.97 -5.77
N TYR A 24 -7.98 8.71 -6.14
CA TYR A 24 -7.24 7.73 -5.38
C TYR A 24 -5.79 7.69 -5.89
N LEU A 25 -4.82 7.77 -4.97
CA LEU A 25 -3.48 7.27 -5.25
C LEU A 25 -3.50 5.76 -5.08
N TYR A 26 -3.09 5.03 -6.11
CA TYR A 26 -2.94 3.58 -6.09
C TYR A 26 -1.45 3.22 -6.05
N VAL A 27 -1.05 2.44 -5.03
CA VAL A 27 0.32 1.98 -4.84
C VAL A 27 0.33 0.45 -4.80
N HIS A 28 0.97 -0.16 -5.80
CA HIS A 28 1.05 -1.61 -5.93
C HIS A 28 2.00 -2.26 -4.91
N GLY A 29 1.97 -3.58 -4.79
CA GLY A 29 2.89 -4.39 -4.00
C GLY A 29 4.15 -4.79 -4.77
N LYS A 30 5.01 -5.61 -4.14
CA LYS A 30 6.18 -6.18 -4.81
C LYS A 30 5.76 -7.07 -5.98
N GLY A 31 6.45 -6.90 -7.11
CA GLY A 31 6.16 -7.62 -8.35
C GLY A 31 5.01 -7.05 -9.18
N GLY A 32 4.31 -6.03 -8.68
CA GLY A 32 3.24 -5.34 -9.39
C GLY A 32 3.71 -4.20 -10.27
N ASP A 33 2.75 -3.46 -10.82
CA ASP A 33 2.98 -2.27 -11.64
C ASP A 33 1.74 -1.35 -11.61
N LYS A 34 1.83 -0.21 -12.30
CA LYS A 34 0.73 0.77 -12.36
C LYS A 34 -0.52 0.25 -13.07
N GLU A 35 -0.39 -0.75 -13.94
CA GLU A 35 -1.49 -1.36 -14.68
C GLU A 35 -2.39 -2.21 -13.77
N GLU A 36 -1.88 -2.75 -12.65
CA GLU A 36 -2.69 -3.50 -11.67
C GLU A 36 -3.87 -2.69 -11.11
N ALA A 37 -3.82 -1.36 -11.20
CA ALA A 37 -4.91 -0.50 -10.79
C ALA A 37 -6.19 -0.66 -11.63
N GLU A 38 -6.17 -1.38 -12.76
CA GLU A 38 -7.31 -1.46 -13.68
C GLU A 38 -8.59 -1.98 -13.03
N LEU A 39 -8.49 -3.06 -12.25
CA LEU A 39 -9.64 -3.60 -11.53
C LEU A 39 -10.22 -2.57 -10.56
N PHE A 40 -9.37 -1.96 -9.73
CA PHE A 40 -9.78 -0.93 -8.78
C PHE A 40 -10.40 0.28 -9.49
N ALA A 41 -9.72 0.78 -10.52
CA ALA A 41 -10.18 1.91 -11.31
C ALA A 41 -11.53 1.65 -11.99
N SER A 42 -11.75 0.42 -12.50
CA SER A 42 -13.02 0.05 -13.13
C SER A 42 -14.23 0.21 -12.20
N ILE A 43 -14.02 0.07 -10.88
CA ILE A 43 -15.06 0.20 -9.86
C ILE A 43 -15.22 1.67 -9.44
N VAL A 44 -14.11 2.36 -9.10
CA VAL A 44 -14.21 3.67 -8.47
C VAL A 44 -14.42 4.81 -9.46
N CYS A 45 -13.98 4.66 -10.72
CA CYS A 45 -14.23 5.65 -11.75
C CYS A 45 -15.71 5.80 -12.07
N GLN A 46 -16.51 4.73 -11.96
CA GLN A 46 -17.97 4.78 -12.10
C GLN A 46 -18.64 5.60 -10.98
N ARG A 47 -17.91 5.94 -9.91
CA ARG A 47 -18.38 6.74 -8.75
C ARG A 47 -17.81 8.16 -8.76
N GLY A 48 -17.27 8.57 -9.91
CA GLY A 48 -16.73 9.91 -10.11
C GLY A 48 -15.39 10.14 -9.43
N TRP A 49 -14.58 9.11 -9.24
CA TRP A 49 -13.18 9.21 -8.83
C TRP A 49 -12.27 9.01 -10.05
N GLN A 50 -11.13 9.66 -10.06
CA GLN A 50 -9.99 9.23 -10.85
C GLN A 50 -9.09 8.31 -10.01
N VAL A 51 -8.27 7.52 -10.68
CA VAL A 51 -7.19 6.77 -10.01
C VAL A 51 -5.87 7.21 -10.63
N VAL A 52 -4.89 7.50 -9.79
CA VAL A 52 -3.51 7.77 -10.19
C VAL A 52 -2.68 6.59 -9.70
N SER A 53 -2.23 5.76 -10.62
CA SER A 53 -1.34 4.62 -10.33
C SER A 53 0.07 4.90 -10.82
N ILE A 54 1.06 4.44 -10.10
CA ILE A 54 2.49 4.68 -10.37
C ILE A 54 3.27 3.36 -10.39
N ASP A 55 4.40 3.36 -11.08
CA ASP A 55 5.40 2.31 -10.92
C ASP A 55 6.36 2.67 -9.78
N LEU A 56 6.43 1.79 -8.77
CA LEU A 56 7.48 1.89 -7.74
C LEU A 56 8.87 1.61 -8.35
N PRO A 57 9.96 2.04 -7.72
CA PRO A 57 11.32 1.68 -8.17
C PRO A 57 11.46 0.19 -8.47
N GLU A 58 12.19 -0.17 -9.51
CA GLU A 58 12.45 -1.55 -9.97
C GLU A 58 11.20 -2.32 -10.46
N HIS A 59 10.07 -1.63 -10.69
CA HIS A 59 8.82 -2.24 -11.14
C HIS A 59 8.29 -1.61 -12.43
N GLY A 60 7.43 -2.33 -13.13
CA GLY A 60 6.78 -1.86 -14.35
C GLY A 60 7.78 -1.39 -15.41
N GLU A 61 7.68 -0.16 -15.87
CA GLU A 61 8.63 0.45 -16.81
C GLU A 61 10.01 0.74 -16.20
N ARG A 62 10.12 0.68 -14.87
CA ARG A 62 11.34 0.96 -14.10
C ARG A 62 12.10 -0.31 -13.68
N LYS A 63 11.74 -1.48 -14.19
CA LYS A 63 12.32 -2.80 -13.81
C LYS A 63 13.83 -2.94 -14.06
N LEU A 64 14.42 -2.02 -14.84
CA LEU A 64 15.88 -1.98 -15.08
C LEU A 64 16.63 -1.04 -14.11
N GLU A 65 15.93 -0.28 -13.28
CA GLU A 65 16.54 0.43 -12.18
C GLU A 65 17.04 -0.58 -11.14
N LEU A 66 18.18 -0.30 -10.52
CA LEU A 66 18.79 -1.22 -9.56
C LEU A 66 19.06 -0.49 -8.25
N ASN A 67 18.89 -1.20 -7.13
CA ASN A 67 19.18 -0.73 -5.78
C ASN A 67 18.40 0.52 -5.36
N SER A 68 17.15 0.60 -5.80
CA SER A 68 16.24 1.73 -5.51
C SER A 68 14.89 1.31 -4.90
N PHE A 69 14.60 0.00 -4.84
CA PHE A 69 13.40 -0.52 -4.17
C PHE A 69 13.63 -0.69 -2.67
N ASP A 70 13.79 0.43 -1.99
CA ASP A 70 14.04 0.54 -0.56
C ASP A 70 13.18 1.66 0.08
N PRO A 71 13.07 1.73 1.41
CA PRO A 71 12.18 2.68 2.05
C PRO A 71 12.60 4.15 1.85
N TRP A 72 13.89 4.47 1.74
CA TRP A 72 14.33 5.87 1.59
C TRP A 72 14.10 6.42 0.19
N HIS A 73 14.24 5.60 -0.88
CA HIS A 73 13.88 6.01 -2.24
C HIS A 73 12.36 6.05 -2.42
N CYS A 74 11.65 4.97 -2.04
CA CYS A 74 10.20 4.89 -2.18
C CYS A 74 9.48 6.01 -1.41
N THR A 75 9.89 6.35 -0.19
CA THR A 75 9.25 7.42 0.59
C THR A 75 9.47 8.80 -0.02
N LYS A 76 10.67 9.07 -0.53
CA LYS A 76 10.98 10.32 -1.21
C LYS A 76 10.10 10.50 -2.46
N GLU A 77 9.99 9.47 -3.28
CA GLU A 77 9.19 9.50 -4.50
C GLU A 77 7.69 9.63 -4.20
N LEU A 78 7.17 8.83 -3.28
CA LEU A 78 5.76 8.89 -2.87
C LEU A 78 5.39 10.29 -2.33
N THR A 79 6.28 10.93 -1.58
CA THR A 79 6.08 12.31 -1.13
C THR A 79 5.98 13.29 -2.30
N SER A 80 6.82 13.13 -3.32
CA SER A 80 6.79 13.96 -4.54
C SER A 80 5.50 13.71 -5.34
N VAL A 81 5.10 12.44 -5.48
CA VAL A 81 3.83 12.05 -6.13
C VAL A 81 2.64 12.65 -5.40
N LEU A 82 2.59 12.57 -4.07
CA LEU A 82 1.49 13.15 -3.31
C LEU A 82 1.43 14.68 -3.46
N SER A 83 2.57 15.35 -3.54
CA SER A 83 2.63 16.79 -3.79
C SER A 83 2.03 17.15 -5.14
N TYR A 84 2.34 16.39 -6.17
CA TYR A 84 1.71 16.55 -7.50
C TYR A 84 0.19 16.30 -7.42
N ILE A 85 -0.25 15.23 -6.77
CA ILE A 85 -1.68 14.91 -6.62
C ILE A 85 -2.41 16.05 -5.90
N LYS A 86 -1.85 16.58 -4.82
CA LYS A 86 -2.43 17.71 -4.06
C LYS A 86 -2.56 18.99 -4.88
N SER A 87 -1.74 19.18 -5.91
CA SER A 87 -1.84 20.35 -6.80
C SER A 87 -3.00 20.24 -7.81
N ARG A 88 -3.56 19.04 -8.02
CA ARG A 88 -4.57 18.77 -9.06
C ARG A 88 -5.93 18.32 -8.52
N TRP A 89 -5.96 17.66 -7.37
CA TRP A 89 -7.20 17.13 -6.78
C TRP A 89 -7.43 17.64 -5.37
N THR A 90 -8.68 17.94 -5.06
CA THR A 90 -9.08 18.47 -3.75
C THR A 90 -9.48 17.39 -2.74
N HIS A 91 -9.90 16.22 -3.23
CA HIS A 91 -10.27 15.08 -2.41
C HIS A 91 -9.39 13.90 -2.77
N ILE A 92 -8.51 13.55 -1.87
CA ILE A 92 -7.50 12.51 -2.10
C ILE A 92 -7.77 11.33 -1.17
N ALA A 93 -7.78 10.15 -1.76
CA ALA A 93 -7.89 8.87 -1.06
C ALA A 93 -6.71 7.98 -1.44
N LEU A 94 -6.50 6.90 -0.71
CA LEU A 94 -5.36 6.00 -0.90
C LEU A 94 -5.83 4.55 -1.04
N TYR A 95 -5.24 3.84 -1.98
CA TYR A 95 -5.30 2.40 -2.08
C TYR A 95 -3.87 1.85 -2.15
N ALA A 96 -3.55 0.86 -1.34
CA ALA A 96 -2.22 0.28 -1.35
C ALA A 96 -2.23 -1.22 -1.06
N ASN A 97 -1.37 -1.96 -1.80
CA ASN A 97 -1.17 -3.40 -1.65
C ASN A 97 0.13 -3.70 -0.92
N SER A 98 0.09 -4.68 -0.02
CA SER A 98 1.27 -5.34 0.57
C SER A 98 2.33 -4.34 1.06
N ILE A 99 3.57 -4.41 0.54
CA ILE A 99 4.67 -3.50 0.87
C ILE A 99 4.39 -2.04 0.44
N GLY A 100 3.55 -1.83 -0.58
CA GLY A 100 3.11 -0.49 -0.96
C GLY A 100 2.41 0.23 0.19
N ALA A 101 1.64 -0.50 1.03
CA ALA A 101 1.02 0.06 2.22
C ALA A 101 2.08 0.49 3.26
N TYR A 102 3.16 -0.29 3.44
CA TYR A 102 4.26 0.08 4.33
C TYR A 102 4.95 1.38 3.88
N PHE A 103 5.29 1.49 2.60
CA PHE A 103 5.89 2.72 2.07
C PHE A 103 4.95 3.93 2.19
N CYS A 104 3.65 3.73 1.95
CA CYS A 104 2.65 4.78 2.16
C CYS A 104 2.58 5.23 3.63
N MET A 105 2.62 4.30 4.60
CA MET A 105 2.58 4.65 6.02
C MET A 105 3.83 5.43 6.46
N LEU A 106 5.00 5.10 5.93
CA LEU A 106 6.22 5.87 6.16
C LEU A 106 6.13 7.28 5.56
N SER A 107 5.69 7.36 4.29
CA SER A 107 5.66 8.62 3.53
C SER A 107 4.62 9.60 4.05
N PHE A 108 3.49 9.07 4.54
CA PHE A 108 2.27 9.82 4.77
C PHE A 108 1.79 9.79 6.23
N ALA A 109 2.70 9.55 7.17
CA ALA A 109 2.40 9.40 8.61
C ALA A 109 1.64 10.60 9.22
N GLN A 110 1.76 11.79 8.62
CA GLN A 110 1.08 13.02 9.06
C GLN A 110 -0.09 13.43 8.14
N GLU A 111 -0.32 12.68 7.07
CA GLU A 111 -1.33 13.02 6.06
C GLU A 111 -2.69 12.41 6.40
N LYS A 112 -3.75 13.16 6.07
CA LYS A 112 -5.12 12.69 6.28
C LYS A 112 -5.83 12.53 4.95
N PHE A 113 -5.99 11.31 4.52
CA PHE A 113 -6.75 10.94 3.33
C PHE A 113 -8.26 10.86 3.62
N ALA A 114 -9.05 11.08 2.58
CA ALA A 114 -10.51 10.96 2.66
C ALA A 114 -10.96 9.52 3.00
N ASN A 115 -10.24 8.53 2.49
CA ASN A 115 -10.39 7.10 2.77
C ASN A 115 -9.09 6.38 2.43
N CYS A 116 -8.76 5.33 3.18
CA CYS A 116 -7.64 4.45 2.86
C CYS A 116 -8.11 3.01 2.76
N LEU A 117 -7.68 2.31 1.73
CA LEU A 117 -7.96 0.89 1.50
C LEU A 117 -6.63 0.16 1.39
N PHE A 118 -6.37 -0.75 2.31
CA PHE A 118 -5.17 -1.59 2.32
C PHE A 118 -5.54 -3.04 2.08
N VAL A 119 -4.87 -3.68 1.14
CA VAL A 119 -5.04 -5.11 0.82
C VAL A 119 -3.77 -5.86 1.17
N SER A 120 -3.89 -6.89 2.00
CA SER A 120 -2.76 -7.70 2.53
C SER A 120 -1.57 -6.85 2.97
N PRO A 121 -1.75 -5.78 3.77
CA PRO A 121 -0.70 -4.79 4.00
C PRO A 121 0.44 -5.35 4.85
N ILE A 122 1.68 -4.98 4.52
CA ILE A 122 2.82 -5.15 5.43
C ILE A 122 2.76 -4.04 6.48
N LEU A 123 2.29 -4.38 7.67
CA LEU A 123 2.06 -3.43 8.77
C LEU A 123 3.21 -3.39 9.78
N ASP A 124 4.07 -4.40 9.76
CA ASP A 124 5.26 -4.53 10.60
C ASP A 124 6.41 -5.12 9.77
N MET A 125 7.19 -4.25 9.18
CA MET A 125 8.35 -4.64 8.36
C MET A 125 9.47 -5.25 9.21
N GLN A 126 9.62 -4.81 10.46
CA GLN A 126 10.59 -5.40 11.37
C GLN A 126 10.27 -6.87 11.60
N ALA A 127 9.02 -7.21 11.89
CA ALA A 127 8.58 -8.58 12.07
C ALA A 127 8.77 -9.42 10.80
N LEU A 128 8.49 -8.85 9.62
CA LEU A 128 8.68 -9.53 8.34
C LEU A 128 10.15 -9.86 8.10
N ILE A 129 11.05 -8.87 8.24
CA ILE A 129 12.51 -9.08 8.06
C ILE A 129 13.03 -10.09 9.09
N ALA A 130 12.63 -10.00 10.35
CA ALA A 130 13.01 -10.96 11.38
C ALA A 130 12.53 -12.39 11.07
N ASN A 131 11.35 -12.55 10.47
CA ASN A 131 10.86 -13.84 10.00
C ASN A 131 11.71 -14.38 8.85
N ILE A 132 12.04 -13.56 7.85
CA ILE A 132 12.90 -13.95 6.73
C ILE A 132 14.29 -14.36 7.25
N MET A 133 14.87 -13.62 8.18
CA MET A 133 16.15 -13.97 8.83
C MET A 133 16.07 -15.35 9.50
N ARG A 134 14.98 -15.60 10.24
CA ARG A 134 14.77 -16.90 10.91
C ARG A 134 14.62 -18.04 9.91
N TRP A 135 13.83 -17.87 8.84
CA TRP A 135 13.65 -18.89 7.80
C TRP A 135 14.94 -19.20 7.04
N ALA A 136 15.77 -18.16 6.84
CA ALA A 136 17.07 -18.31 6.18
C ALA A 136 18.21 -18.75 7.13
N ASN A 137 17.94 -18.90 8.43
CA ASN A 137 18.95 -19.15 9.47
C ASN A 137 20.09 -18.14 9.43
N ILE A 138 19.74 -16.86 9.39
CA ILE A 138 20.67 -15.72 9.38
C ILE A 138 20.50 -14.95 10.68
N SER A 139 21.61 -14.78 11.44
CA SER A 139 21.61 -13.93 12.62
C SER A 139 21.82 -12.45 12.26
N GLU A 140 21.46 -11.57 13.19
CA GLU A 140 21.66 -10.12 13.04
C GLU A 140 23.15 -9.77 12.93
N GLU A 141 24.01 -10.41 13.72
CA GLU A 141 25.46 -10.21 13.66
C GLU A 141 26.04 -10.62 12.30
N ARG A 142 25.52 -11.72 11.72
CA ARG A 142 25.92 -12.14 10.39
C ARG A 142 25.48 -11.13 9.35
N LEU A 143 24.23 -10.65 9.40
CA LEU A 143 23.72 -9.64 8.49
C LEU A 143 24.50 -8.33 8.61
N GLN A 144 24.85 -7.91 9.84
CA GLN A 144 25.69 -6.73 10.08
C GLN A 144 27.06 -6.88 9.44
N LYS A 145 27.69 -8.05 9.59
CA LYS A 145 29.03 -8.32 9.07
C LYS A 145 29.08 -8.37 7.54
N GLU A 146 28.08 -9.02 6.93
CA GLU A 146 28.06 -9.27 5.48
C GLU A 146 27.34 -8.13 4.70
N SER A 147 26.55 -7.31 5.38
CA SER A 147 25.78 -6.17 4.86
C SER A 147 24.63 -6.55 3.91
N LEU A 148 24.83 -7.47 3.00
CA LEU A 148 23.84 -7.99 2.03
C LEU A 148 23.93 -9.50 1.97
N ILE A 149 22.80 -10.20 2.19
CA ILE A 149 22.74 -11.66 2.15
C ILE A 149 21.54 -12.08 1.28
N PRO A 150 21.79 -12.62 0.08
CA PRO A 150 20.74 -13.26 -0.73
C PRO A 150 20.16 -14.48 0.00
N THR A 151 18.85 -14.62 -0.02
CA THR A 151 18.17 -15.78 0.57
C THR A 151 17.67 -16.72 -0.53
N GLN A 152 17.41 -17.97 -0.16
CA GLN A 152 16.81 -18.98 -1.06
C GLN A 152 15.34 -18.66 -1.41
N PHE A 153 14.73 -17.65 -0.78
CA PHE A 153 13.35 -17.22 -1.04
C PHE A 153 13.27 -16.09 -2.08
N GLY A 154 14.39 -15.74 -2.73
CA GLY A 154 14.45 -14.65 -3.70
C GLY A 154 14.55 -13.25 -3.10
N GLU A 155 14.58 -13.12 -1.76
CA GLU A 155 14.82 -11.86 -1.08
C GLU A 155 16.31 -11.67 -0.77
N THR A 156 16.80 -10.45 -0.84
CA THR A 156 18.13 -10.10 -0.33
C THR A 156 17.95 -9.31 0.97
N LEU A 157 18.42 -9.88 2.08
CA LEU A 157 18.47 -9.17 3.34
C LEU A 157 19.54 -8.09 3.28
N SER A 158 19.23 -6.91 3.75
CA SER A 158 20.11 -5.75 3.79
C SER A 158 20.22 -5.23 5.21
N TRP A 159 21.47 -5.04 5.70
CA TRP A 159 21.72 -4.42 6.99
C TRP A 159 21.20 -2.98 7.04
N ALA A 160 21.41 -2.22 5.96
CA ALA A 160 20.90 -0.85 5.86
C ALA A 160 19.38 -0.79 5.92
N TYR A 161 18.68 -1.73 5.27
CA TYR A 161 17.21 -1.80 5.34
C TYR A 161 16.75 -2.18 6.76
N TRP A 162 17.40 -3.17 7.38
CA TRP A 162 17.10 -3.60 8.75
C TRP A 162 17.23 -2.46 9.76
N THR A 163 18.37 -1.75 9.76
CA THR A 163 18.62 -0.61 10.66
C THR A 163 17.63 0.53 10.39
N TYR A 164 17.35 0.83 9.14
CA TYR A 164 16.34 1.84 8.80
C TYR A 164 14.96 1.51 9.40
N VAL A 165 14.53 0.26 9.29
CA VAL A 165 13.23 -0.16 9.84
C VAL A 165 13.17 -0.04 11.36
N LEU A 166 14.27 -0.36 12.05
CA LEU A 166 14.37 -0.19 13.52
C LEU A 166 14.28 1.27 13.94
N GLU A 167 14.86 2.19 13.16
CA GLU A 167 14.87 3.62 13.42
C GLU A 167 13.58 4.33 13.01
N HIS A 168 12.77 3.74 12.11
CA HIS A 168 11.57 4.34 11.54
C HIS A 168 10.31 3.49 11.77
N PRO A 169 9.91 3.24 13.03
CA PRO A 169 8.70 2.47 13.31
C PRO A 169 7.43 3.26 12.89
N ILE A 170 6.38 2.55 12.50
CA ILE A 170 5.06 3.16 12.22
C ILE A 170 4.40 3.52 13.56
N VAL A 171 4.52 4.77 13.97
CA VAL A 171 3.99 5.26 15.25
C VAL A 171 2.68 6.03 15.12
N ALA A 172 2.38 6.57 13.94
CA ALA A 172 1.20 7.38 13.66
C ALA A 172 0.57 6.98 12.32
N TRP A 173 -0.76 6.96 12.29
CA TRP A 173 -1.55 6.82 11.06
C TRP A 173 -2.92 7.47 11.28
N PRO A 174 -3.13 8.73 10.84
CA PRO A 174 -4.33 9.50 11.18
C PRO A 174 -5.51 9.25 10.24
N SER A 175 -5.33 8.46 9.17
CA SER A 175 -6.34 8.25 8.14
C SER A 175 -7.28 7.10 8.46
N SER A 176 -8.58 7.31 8.25
CA SER A 176 -9.57 6.23 8.36
C SER A 176 -9.28 5.16 7.32
N THR A 177 -9.03 3.94 7.78
CA THR A 177 -8.54 2.84 6.94
C THR A 177 -9.44 1.61 7.05
N ALA A 178 -9.73 1.00 5.91
CA ALA A 178 -10.26 -0.35 5.82
C ALA A 178 -9.16 -1.30 5.32
N ILE A 179 -9.01 -2.43 5.99
CA ILE A 179 -8.03 -3.46 5.68
C ILE A 179 -8.77 -4.70 5.21
N LEU A 180 -8.33 -5.24 4.07
CA LEU A 180 -8.66 -6.59 3.64
C LEU A 180 -7.47 -7.50 3.94
N TYR A 181 -7.70 -8.53 4.75
CA TYR A 181 -6.71 -9.51 5.17
C TYR A 181 -7.12 -10.91 4.71
N ALA A 182 -6.17 -11.70 4.28
CA ALA A 182 -6.35 -13.09 3.87
C ALA A 182 -5.95 -14.03 5.01
N SER A 183 -6.82 -14.97 5.41
CA SER A 183 -6.55 -15.81 6.60
C SER A 183 -5.37 -16.77 6.43
N ASN A 184 -5.01 -17.12 5.20
CA ASN A 184 -3.83 -17.94 4.87
C ASN A 184 -2.62 -17.09 4.45
N ASP A 185 -2.59 -15.81 4.84
CA ASP A 185 -1.42 -14.95 4.61
C ASP A 185 -0.20 -15.51 5.32
N ASN A 186 0.85 -15.83 4.56
CA ASN A 186 2.09 -16.41 5.07
C ASN A 186 3.19 -15.37 5.36
N LEU A 187 2.95 -14.10 5.06
CA LEU A 187 3.90 -13.00 5.30
C LEU A 187 3.54 -12.21 6.55
N VAL A 188 2.25 -11.99 6.80
CA VAL A 188 1.76 -11.18 7.92
C VAL A 188 0.83 -12.01 8.80
N SER A 189 1.18 -12.17 10.07
CA SER A 189 0.35 -12.91 11.01
C SER A 189 -0.90 -12.09 11.41
N ARG A 190 -1.96 -12.82 11.78
CA ARG A 190 -3.21 -12.22 12.27
C ARG A 190 -2.97 -11.27 13.46
N ASP A 191 -2.07 -11.62 14.36
CA ASP A 191 -1.76 -10.81 15.54
C ASP A 191 -1.20 -9.42 15.18
N ILE A 192 -0.40 -9.33 14.12
CA ILE A 192 0.11 -8.04 13.61
C ILE A 192 -1.05 -7.20 13.09
N ILE A 193 -1.94 -7.81 12.32
CA ILE A 193 -3.15 -7.13 11.80
C ILE A 193 -4.01 -6.61 12.95
N ASP A 194 -4.32 -7.45 13.93
CA ASP A 194 -5.20 -7.08 15.05
C ASP A 194 -4.57 -5.98 15.91
N LYS A 195 -3.26 -6.02 16.17
CA LYS A 195 -2.55 -4.94 16.87
C LYS A 195 -2.67 -3.61 16.13
N PHE A 196 -2.47 -3.60 14.82
CA PHE A 196 -2.56 -2.40 14.01
C PHE A 196 -4.00 -1.86 13.96
N VAL A 197 -4.97 -2.74 13.71
CA VAL A 197 -6.41 -2.42 13.69
C VAL A 197 -6.84 -1.75 15.00
N ASN A 198 -6.44 -2.32 16.13
CA ASN A 198 -6.77 -1.77 17.45
C ASN A 198 -6.05 -0.43 17.72
N LYS A 199 -4.76 -0.34 17.37
CA LYS A 199 -3.95 0.87 17.60
C LYS A 199 -4.49 2.07 16.82
N PHE A 200 -4.91 1.87 15.57
CA PHE A 200 -5.31 2.94 14.67
C PHE A 200 -6.81 2.97 14.35
N ASN A 201 -7.61 2.14 15.05
CA ASN A 201 -9.06 2.07 14.89
C ASN A 201 -9.49 1.84 13.42
N CYS A 202 -8.86 0.86 12.77
CA CYS A 202 -9.16 0.49 11.40
C CYS A 202 -10.38 -0.45 11.30
N ARG A 203 -11.02 -0.50 10.13
CA ARG A 203 -11.99 -1.56 9.82
C ARG A 203 -11.25 -2.76 9.24
N LEU A 204 -11.58 -3.95 9.68
CA LEU A 204 -10.98 -5.19 9.19
C LEU A 204 -12.04 -6.05 8.51
N THR A 205 -11.71 -6.53 7.32
CA THR A 205 -12.41 -7.62 6.64
C THR A 205 -11.43 -8.76 6.44
N VAL A 206 -11.85 -9.97 6.75
CA VAL A 206 -11.04 -11.17 6.57
C VAL A 206 -11.65 -12.00 5.45
N MET A 207 -10.84 -12.36 4.46
CA MET A 207 -11.20 -13.41 3.52
C MET A 207 -10.71 -14.75 4.06
N GLU A 208 -11.63 -15.58 4.49
CA GLU A 208 -11.30 -16.93 4.92
C GLU A 208 -10.73 -17.76 3.77
N GLN A 209 -9.68 -18.52 4.04
CA GLN A 209 -8.92 -19.30 3.05
C GLN A 209 -8.28 -18.47 1.92
N GLY A 210 -8.30 -17.14 2.02
CA GLY A 210 -7.58 -16.26 1.09
C GLY A 210 -6.07 -16.34 1.32
N GLU A 211 -5.31 -16.03 0.28
CA GLU A 211 -3.84 -15.96 0.28
C GLU A 211 -3.38 -14.50 0.22
N HIS A 212 -2.12 -14.24 0.59
CA HIS A 212 -1.55 -12.90 0.56
C HIS A 212 -1.77 -12.19 -0.78
N TRP A 213 -1.60 -12.91 -1.87
CA TRP A 213 -1.85 -12.42 -3.22
C TRP A 213 -3.22 -12.89 -3.71
N PHE A 214 -4.16 -11.96 -3.87
CA PHE A 214 -5.50 -12.20 -4.40
C PHE A 214 -5.44 -12.44 -5.91
N HIS A 215 -5.40 -13.69 -6.36
CA HIS A 215 -5.17 -14.06 -7.77
C HIS A 215 -6.18 -15.06 -8.34
N THR A 216 -6.84 -15.87 -7.51
CA THR A 216 -7.84 -16.80 -8.01
C THR A 216 -9.14 -16.07 -8.38
N PRO A 217 -9.97 -16.63 -9.28
CA PRO A 217 -11.25 -16.00 -9.63
C PRO A 217 -12.14 -15.70 -8.42
N GLU A 218 -12.14 -16.56 -7.41
CA GLU A 218 -12.88 -16.36 -6.17
C GLU A 218 -12.31 -15.21 -5.34
N GLN A 219 -10.99 -15.17 -5.17
CA GLN A 219 -10.31 -14.11 -4.44
C GLN A 219 -10.49 -12.75 -5.14
N ILE A 220 -10.38 -12.70 -6.47
CA ILE A 220 -10.62 -11.48 -7.28
C ILE A 220 -12.07 -11.01 -7.14
N LYS A 221 -13.03 -11.94 -7.16
CA LYS A 221 -14.45 -11.61 -6.95
C LYS A 221 -14.68 -11.01 -5.56
N PHE A 222 -14.10 -11.63 -4.52
CA PHE A 222 -14.19 -11.13 -3.14
C PHE A 222 -13.58 -9.74 -3.01
N LEU A 223 -12.36 -9.55 -3.55
CA LEU A 223 -11.68 -8.26 -3.59
C LEU A 223 -12.54 -7.19 -4.27
N SER A 224 -13.11 -7.49 -5.44
CA SER A 224 -13.95 -6.57 -6.19
C SER A 224 -15.21 -6.16 -5.41
N GLN A 225 -15.83 -7.11 -4.73
CA GLN A 225 -17.00 -6.86 -3.87
C GLN A 225 -16.59 -5.98 -2.70
N TRP A 226 -15.49 -6.30 -2.01
CA TRP A 226 -14.98 -5.51 -0.89
C TRP A 226 -14.65 -4.07 -1.30
N ILE A 227 -13.94 -3.87 -2.43
CA ILE A 227 -13.67 -2.53 -2.98
C ILE A 227 -14.99 -1.80 -3.21
N SER A 228 -15.97 -2.47 -3.82
CA SER A 228 -17.28 -1.89 -4.09
C SER A 228 -17.97 -1.42 -2.81
N GLU A 229 -17.98 -2.23 -1.76
CA GLU A 229 -18.57 -1.91 -0.45
C GLU A 229 -17.85 -0.73 0.20
N GLN A 230 -16.50 -0.79 0.31
CA GLN A 230 -15.72 0.23 1.02
C GLN A 230 -15.72 1.60 0.32
N THR A 231 -15.93 1.64 -0.98
CA THR A 231 -16.00 2.88 -1.75
C THR A 231 -17.43 3.41 -1.95
N SER A 232 -18.46 2.62 -1.61
CA SER A 232 -19.87 3.03 -1.61
C SER A 232 -20.29 3.74 -0.33
N ILE A 233 -19.54 3.59 0.75
CA ILE A 233 -19.85 4.22 2.04
C ILE A 233 -19.78 5.73 1.82
N LYS A 234 -20.93 6.39 1.75
CA LYS A 234 -21.03 7.85 1.88
C LYS A 234 -20.30 8.20 3.17
N LEU A 235 -19.27 9.05 3.08
CA LEU A 235 -18.72 9.73 4.24
C LEU A 235 -19.92 10.33 4.98
N LEU A 236 -20.32 9.71 6.08
CA LEU A 236 -21.37 10.22 6.94
C LEU A 236 -20.87 11.59 7.41
N SER A 237 -21.34 12.63 6.72
CA SER A 237 -21.26 13.99 7.20
C SER A 237 -21.83 13.96 8.62
N LYS A 238 -21.01 14.36 9.60
CA LYS A 238 -21.47 14.68 10.94
C LYS A 238 -22.52 15.80 10.79
N THR A 239 -23.76 15.45 10.55
CA THR A 239 -24.88 16.34 10.78
C THR A 239 -24.92 16.55 12.29
N LYS A 240 -24.46 17.71 12.74
CA LYS A 240 -24.74 18.22 14.06
C LYS A 240 -26.25 18.14 14.25
N ARG A 241 -26.71 17.25 15.09
CA ARG A 241 -28.02 17.43 15.74
C ARG A 241 -27.86 18.63 16.67
N SER A 242 -28.28 19.78 16.20
CA SER A 242 -28.70 20.86 17.07
C SER A 242 -30.00 20.39 17.71
N SER A 243 -29.92 19.96 18.93
CA SER A 243 -31.09 19.79 19.81
C SER A 243 -31.41 21.15 20.40
N ASN A 244 -32.61 21.59 20.15
CA ASN A 244 -33.29 22.63 20.93
C ASN A 244 -33.36 22.24 22.41
#